data_e55f2f4b5009666c6d2a067bda43da64
#
_entry.id   e55f2f4b5009666c6d2a067bda43da64
#
_cell.length_a   1.000
_cell.length_b   1.000
_cell.length_c   1.000
_cell.angle_alpha   90.00
_cell.angle_beta   90.00
_cell.angle_gamma   90.00
#
_symmetry.space_group_name_H-M   'P 1'
#
loop_
_entity.id
_entity.type
_entity.pdbx_description
1 polymer ?
#
loop_
_entity_poly.entity_id
_entity_poly.type
_entity_poly.pdbx_seq_one_letter_code
_entity_poly.pdbx_strand_id
1 'polypeptide(L)'
;MQAITTISFRTFSALLLAGAALLLGACASTQPATPAGAAASGPEQTKAVLWVGNSFFYYNNSMHGHVGQLIQGATTGDKSGHRAVSATISGSGINWHDLESHFKPGGVGSYSFDRNNNVVFNTFTKPFDVVLMMDCSQCPIHPQLQKFFYDYAQKNSEIARKNGARPAFFMSWAYQDKPEMTEQLAAEYTKAGRLHNALVVPAGLAFAASVKARPDLNLYVADKRHPSLAGTYLAACTVLASLYKTNPEGNSYTAGLDVGTAKFLQSVAWTTVQEYNAKK
;
A
#
# COMPACT_ATOMS: atom_id res chain seq x y z
N MET A 1 -44.06 -0.21 61.91
CA MET A 1 -44.45 -1.60 62.21
C MET A 1 -43.32 -2.44 61.58
N GLN A 2 -42.27 -2.76 62.35
CA GLN A 2 -42.04 -3.94 63.17
C GLN A 2 -42.37 -5.24 62.38
N ALA A 3 -41.38 -6.06 62.08
CA ALA A 3 -40.92 -7.05 63.02
C ALA A 3 -39.55 -7.64 62.57
N ILE A 4 -38.70 -7.73 63.56
CA ILE A 4 -37.44 -8.45 63.72
C ILE A 4 -37.73 -9.90 64.03
N THR A 5 -36.96 -10.86 63.57
CA THR A 5 -36.73 -12.17 64.24
C THR A 5 -35.42 -12.78 63.75
N THR A 6 -34.39 -12.73 64.46
CA THR A 6 -33.58 -13.49 65.42
C THR A 6 -33.23 -14.95 65.02
N ILE A 7 -31.89 -15.17 64.83
CA ILE A 7 -30.91 -16.08 65.47
C ILE A 7 -31.20 -17.57 65.46
N SER A 8 -30.20 -18.36 65.01
CA SER A 8 -29.72 -19.48 65.82
C SER A 8 -28.32 -19.95 65.41
N PHE A 9 -27.39 -19.87 66.35
CA PHE A 9 -26.06 -20.52 66.38
C PHE A 9 -26.21 -22.03 66.60
N ARG A 10 -25.39 -22.82 65.95
CA ARG A 10 -24.93 -24.13 66.47
C ARG A 10 -23.45 -24.32 66.14
N THR A 11 -22.69 -24.27 67.20
CA THR A 11 -21.31 -24.79 67.35
C THR A 11 -21.28 -26.28 67.32
N PHE A 12 -20.25 -26.88 66.71
CA PHE A 12 -19.68 -28.17 67.13
C PHE A 12 -18.17 -28.22 66.88
N SER A 13 -17.50 -28.77 67.86
CA SER A 13 -16.06 -28.72 68.13
C SER A 13 -15.24 -29.76 67.39
N ALA A 14 -14.03 -29.40 67.12
CA ALA A 14 -12.70 -30.05 67.21
C ALA A 14 -12.56 -31.54 66.89
N LEU A 15 -11.60 -31.85 66.07
CA LEU A 15 -10.57 -32.92 66.26
C LEU A 15 -9.26 -32.55 65.61
N LEU A 16 -8.21 -32.44 66.41
CA LEU A 16 -6.78 -32.31 65.99
C LEU A 16 -6.32 -33.66 65.46
N LEU A 17 -5.62 -33.63 64.30
CA LEU A 17 -4.69 -34.68 63.89
C LEU A 17 -3.48 -34.03 63.29
N ALA A 18 -2.34 -34.19 63.94
CA ALA A 18 -1.03 -33.77 63.54
C ALA A 18 -0.51 -34.67 62.40
N GLY A 19 -0.11 -34.04 61.30
CA GLY A 19 0.59 -34.69 60.19
C GLY A 19 1.70 -33.82 59.71
N ALA A 20 2.95 -34.30 59.88
CA ALA A 20 4.16 -33.63 59.42
C ALA A 20 4.19 -33.48 57.90
N ALA A 21 4.24 -32.28 57.40
CA ALA A 21 4.43 -32.01 56.01
C ALA A 21 5.86 -31.55 55.69
N LEU A 22 6.54 -32.35 54.92
CA LEU A 22 7.86 -32.06 54.33
C LEU A 22 7.79 -30.79 53.49
N LEU A 23 8.68 -29.83 53.81
CA LEU A 23 8.94 -28.64 52.98
C LEU A 23 9.73 -29.06 51.76
N LEU A 24 9.07 -29.25 50.62
CA LEU A 24 9.72 -29.26 49.30
C LEU A 24 9.65 -27.83 48.79
N GLY A 25 10.80 -27.17 48.83
CA GLY A 25 11.00 -25.87 48.20
C GLY A 25 10.83 -25.94 46.68
N ALA A 26 9.72 -25.46 46.16
CA ALA A 26 9.54 -25.21 44.71
C ALA A 26 10.18 -23.87 44.38
N CYS A 27 11.40 -23.89 43.80
CA CYS A 27 11.94 -22.76 43.12
C CYS A 27 11.01 -22.42 41.92
N ALA A 28 10.13 -21.46 42.10
CA ALA A 28 9.41 -20.85 40.97
C ALA A 28 10.41 -20.05 40.13
N SER A 29 10.89 -20.63 39.03
CA SER A 29 11.58 -19.88 37.99
C SER A 29 10.58 -18.93 37.33
N THR A 30 10.69 -17.65 37.64
CA THR A 30 10.01 -16.57 36.87
C THR A 30 10.64 -16.52 35.49
N GLN A 31 10.07 -17.26 34.53
CA GLN A 31 10.34 -17.01 33.13
C GLN A 31 9.85 -15.58 32.82
N PRO A 32 10.70 -14.74 32.19
CA PRO A 32 10.21 -13.47 31.68
C PRO A 32 9.11 -13.75 30.64
N ALA A 33 7.97 -13.12 30.80
CA ALA A 33 6.87 -13.20 29.83
C ALA A 33 7.41 -12.76 28.45
N THR A 34 7.48 -13.70 27.54
CA THR A 34 7.73 -13.42 26.13
C THR A 34 6.63 -12.44 25.69
N PRO A 35 6.97 -11.26 25.11
CA PRO A 35 5.94 -10.38 24.60
C PRO A 35 5.09 -11.18 23.62
N ALA A 36 3.78 -11.16 23.82
CA ALA A 36 2.83 -11.84 22.94
C ALA A 36 3.12 -11.39 21.50
N GLY A 37 3.68 -12.29 20.71
CA GLY A 37 3.94 -12.05 19.32
C GLY A 37 2.62 -11.62 18.69
N ALA A 38 2.59 -10.42 18.09
CA ALA A 38 1.48 -10.00 17.27
C ALA A 38 1.18 -11.16 16.32
N ALA A 39 -0.01 -11.74 16.44
CA ALA A 39 -0.47 -12.76 15.52
C ALA A 39 -0.25 -12.22 14.11
N ALA A 40 0.50 -12.95 13.29
CA ALA A 40 0.69 -12.59 11.89
C ALA A 40 -0.71 -12.59 11.25
N SER A 41 -1.31 -11.41 11.18
CA SER A 41 -2.53 -11.21 10.40
C SER A 41 -2.18 -11.65 8.99
N GLY A 42 -3.00 -12.52 8.39
CA GLY A 42 -2.85 -12.92 6.99
C GLY A 42 -2.65 -11.68 6.10
N PRO A 43 -2.24 -11.82 4.84
CA PRO A 43 -1.88 -10.69 4.00
C PRO A 43 -3.02 -9.66 4.02
N GLU A 44 -2.75 -8.51 4.63
CA GLU A 44 -3.76 -7.45 4.80
C GLU A 44 -4.24 -6.99 3.42
N GLN A 45 -5.53 -7.18 3.17
CA GLN A 45 -6.13 -6.89 1.88
C GLN A 45 -6.08 -5.38 1.60
N THR A 46 -5.52 -4.99 0.47
CA THR A 46 -5.47 -3.59 0.05
C THR A 46 -6.84 -3.14 -0.45
N LYS A 47 -7.49 -2.21 0.24
CA LYS A 47 -8.78 -1.60 -0.13
C LYS A 47 -8.68 -0.10 -0.39
N ALA A 48 -8.00 0.62 0.48
CA ALA A 48 -7.89 2.06 0.43
C ALA A 48 -6.45 2.49 0.17
N VAL A 49 -6.20 3.20 -0.94
CA VAL A 49 -4.87 3.65 -1.35
C VAL A 49 -4.83 5.17 -1.48
N LEU A 50 -3.87 5.80 -0.79
CA LEU A 50 -3.49 7.19 -1.03
C LEU A 50 -2.37 7.21 -2.09
N TRP A 51 -2.61 7.91 -3.19
CA TRP A 51 -1.68 8.10 -4.29
C TRP A 51 -1.01 9.46 -4.15
N VAL A 52 0.27 9.47 -3.81
CA VAL A 52 1.06 10.71 -3.61
C VAL A 52 2.06 10.82 -4.74
N GLY A 53 1.96 11.87 -5.55
CA GLY A 53 2.84 12.03 -6.70
C GLY A 53 2.50 13.23 -7.58
N ASN A 54 2.65 13.05 -8.86
CA ASN A 54 2.59 14.12 -9.85
C ASN A 54 1.88 13.71 -11.15
N SER A 55 2.20 14.40 -12.25
CA SER A 55 1.58 14.18 -13.56
C SER A 55 1.65 12.75 -14.08
N PHE A 56 2.65 11.97 -13.70
CA PHE A 56 2.73 10.56 -14.10
C PHE A 56 1.55 9.73 -13.56
N PHE A 57 0.94 10.15 -12.46
CA PHE A 57 -0.26 9.51 -11.92
C PHE A 57 -1.55 10.00 -12.54
N TYR A 58 -1.68 11.30 -12.90
CA TYR A 58 -2.97 11.85 -13.34
C TYR A 58 -3.18 11.89 -14.86
N TYR A 59 -2.15 11.62 -15.70
CA TYR A 59 -2.33 11.50 -17.14
C TYR A 59 -3.37 10.43 -17.51
N ASN A 60 -4.02 10.62 -18.65
CA ASN A 60 -4.99 9.68 -19.23
C ASN A 60 -6.12 9.27 -18.25
N ASN A 61 -6.80 10.24 -17.65
CA ASN A 61 -7.87 10.04 -16.65
C ASN A 61 -7.42 9.41 -15.33
N SER A 62 -6.17 9.60 -14.97
CA SER A 62 -5.56 9.14 -13.72
C SER A 62 -5.40 7.62 -13.60
N MET A 63 -4.18 7.23 -13.32
CA MET A 63 -3.80 5.82 -13.19
C MET A 63 -4.65 5.06 -12.15
N HIS A 64 -5.03 5.70 -11.04
CA HIS A 64 -5.88 5.09 -10.02
C HIS A 64 -7.28 4.72 -10.55
N GLY A 65 -7.81 5.49 -11.50
CA GLY A 65 -9.05 5.15 -12.19
C GLY A 65 -8.92 3.86 -13.00
N HIS A 66 -7.82 3.72 -13.76
CA HIS A 66 -7.53 2.49 -14.51
C HIS A 66 -7.35 1.29 -13.57
N VAL A 67 -6.67 1.46 -12.41
CA VAL A 67 -6.54 0.39 -11.40
C VAL A 67 -7.91 -0.02 -10.87
N GLY A 68 -8.79 0.94 -10.58
CA GLY A 68 -10.16 0.65 -10.16
C GLY A 68 -10.93 -0.19 -11.20
N GLN A 69 -10.82 0.15 -12.48
CA GLN A 69 -11.44 -0.61 -13.57
C GLN A 69 -10.80 -2.01 -13.73
N LEU A 70 -9.48 -2.13 -13.58
CA LEU A 70 -8.77 -3.41 -13.60
C LEU A 70 -9.22 -4.31 -12.44
N ILE A 71 -9.46 -3.77 -11.25
CA ILE A 71 -10.02 -4.53 -10.12
C ILE A 71 -11.41 -5.06 -10.48
N GLN A 72 -12.28 -4.24 -11.08
CA GLN A 72 -13.62 -4.67 -11.52
C GLN A 72 -13.57 -5.70 -12.65
N GLY A 73 -12.63 -5.57 -13.57
CA GLY A 73 -12.43 -6.49 -14.69
C GLY A 73 -11.69 -7.79 -14.34
N ALA A 74 -11.15 -7.91 -13.14
CA ALA A 74 -10.38 -9.10 -12.74
C ALA A 74 -11.25 -10.35 -12.68
N THR A 75 -10.68 -11.50 -13.04
CA THR A 75 -11.36 -12.80 -12.98
C THR A 75 -11.49 -13.34 -11.56
N THR A 76 -10.61 -12.92 -10.67
CA THR A 76 -10.52 -13.37 -9.28
C THR A 76 -10.31 -12.17 -8.34
N GLY A 77 -10.51 -12.39 -7.05
CA GLY A 77 -10.28 -11.38 -6.01
C GLY A 77 -11.57 -10.66 -5.59
N ASP A 78 -11.48 -9.98 -4.45
CA ASP A 78 -12.58 -9.17 -3.92
C ASP A 78 -12.60 -7.81 -4.66
N LYS A 79 -13.71 -7.51 -5.27
CA LYS A 79 -13.93 -6.28 -6.07
C LYS A 79 -14.62 -5.17 -5.28
N SER A 80 -15.05 -5.44 -4.07
CA SER A 80 -15.84 -4.51 -3.26
C SER A 80 -14.99 -3.56 -2.42
N GLY A 81 -15.53 -2.38 -2.13
CA GLY A 81 -14.99 -1.47 -1.13
C GLY A 81 -13.63 -0.84 -1.46
N HIS A 82 -13.17 -0.92 -2.72
CA HIS A 82 -11.93 -0.27 -3.14
C HIS A 82 -12.11 1.25 -3.23
N ARG A 83 -11.15 1.97 -2.65
CA ARG A 83 -11.13 3.42 -2.63
C ARG A 83 -9.73 3.94 -2.94
N ALA A 84 -9.65 4.93 -3.81
CA ALA A 84 -8.42 5.65 -4.10
C ALA A 84 -8.60 7.14 -3.79
N VAL A 85 -7.58 7.75 -3.21
CA VAL A 85 -7.46 9.20 -3.04
C VAL A 85 -6.20 9.63 -3.75
N SER A 86 -6.30 10.62 -4.64
CA SER A 86 -5.19 11.14 -5.42
C SER A 86 -4.75 12.49 -4.84
N ALA A 87 -3.53 12.52 -4.29
CA ALA A 87 -2.84 13.72 -3.84
C ALA A 87 -1.69 14.00 -4.82
N THR A 88 -1.99 14.71 -5.92
CA THR A 88 -1.05 14.95 -7.00
C THR A 88 -0.85 16.43 -7.25
N ILE A 89 0.41 16.82 -7.41
CA ILE A 89 0.83 18.18 -7.75
C ILE A 89 1.72 18.08 -8.99
N SER A 90 1.43 18.90 -10.02
CA SER A 90 2.21 18.88 -11.26
C SER A 90 3.69 19.16 -11.01
N GLY A 91 4.57 18.27 -11.51
CA GLY A 91 6.02 18.43 -11.39
C GLY A 91 6.57 18.24 -9.98
N SER A 92 5.76 17.83 -9.00
CA SER A 92 6.19 17.72 -7.61
C SER A 92 7.20 16.61 -7.39
N GLY A 93 8.10 16.85 -6.44
CA GLY A 93 8.79 15.81 -5.71
C GLY A 93 7.99 15.34 -4.47
N ILE A 94 8.39 14.23 -3.91
CA ILE A 94 7.75 13.63 -2.72
C ILE A 94 7.75 14.58 -1.51
N ASN A 95 8.68 15.52 -1.48
CA ASN A 95 8.85 16.53 -0.42
C ASN A 95 7.85 17.69 -0.49
N TRP A 96 7.04 17.81 -1.55
CA TRP A 96 6.05 18.88 -1.70
C TRP A 96 4.72 18.55 -1.02
N HIS A 97 4.52 17.29 -0.63
CA HIS A 97 3.26 16.79 -0.09
C HIS A 97 3.26 16.79 1.44
N ASP A 98 2.25 17.42 2.05
CA ASP A 98 1.96 17.27 3.48
C ASP A 98 1.16 15.97 3.72
N LEU A 99 1.90 14.85 3.81
CA LEU A 99 1.27 13.54 3.99
C LEU A 99 0.46 13.46 5.30
N GLU A 100 0.91 14.12 6.35
CA GLU A 100 0.27 14.04 7.66
C GLU A 100 -1.14 14.63 7.64
N SER A 101 -1.38 15.66 6.82
CA SER A 101 -2.69 16.29 6.69
C SER A 101 -3.77 15.33 6.22
N HIS A 102 -3.43 14.36 5.38
CA HIS A 102 -4.38 13.37 4.84
C HIS A 102 -4.86 12.36 5.90
N PHE A 103 -4.16 12.24 7.02
CA PHE A 103 -4.53 11.35 8.12
C PHE A 103 -5.28 12.05 9.24
N LYS A 104 -5.39 13.38 9.22
CA LYS A 104 -6.16 14.14 10.20
C LYS A 104 -7.67 13.88 10.00
N PRO A 105 -8.49 14.00 11.07
CA PRO A 105 -9.95 13.99 10.92
C PRO A 105 -10.38 15.01 9.86
N GLY A 106 -11.16 14.56 8.88
CA GLY A 106 -11.58 15.40 7.74
C GLY A 106 -10.48 15.70 6.70
N GLY A 107 -9.26 15.19 6.86
CA GLY A 107 -8.15 15.37 5.92
C GLY A 107 -8.40 14.73 4.55
N VAL A 108 -9.30 13.74 4.49
CA VAL A 108 -9.85 13.21 3.26
C VAL A 108 -11.25 13.77 3.09
N GLY A 109 -11.41 14.72 2.18
CA GLY A 109 -12.71 15.30 1.84
C GLY A 109 -13.58 14.28 1.10
N SER A 110 -14.14 13.32 1.84
CA SER A 110 -15.01 12.29 1.31
C SER A 110 -16.45 12.54 1.72
N TYR A 111 -17.34 12.51 0.76
CA TYR A 111 -18.76 12.61 1.01
C TYR A 111 -19.54 11.61 0.14
N SER A 112 -20.75 11.32 0.58
CA SER A 112 -21.73 10.53 -0.15
C SER A 112 -23.09 11.23 -0.09
N PHE A 113 -24.08 10.68 -0.79
CA PHE A 113 -25.45 11.14 -0.68
C PHE A 113 -26.29 10.07 0.01
N ASP A 114 -27.13 10.50 0.95
CA ASP A 114 -28.14 9.63 1.56
C ASP A 114 -29.33 9.37 0.61
N ARG A 115 -30.30 8.59 1.07
CA ARG A 115 -31.51 8.26 0.27
C ARG A 115 -32.39 9.48 -0.03
N ASN A 116 -32.21 10.57 0.71
CA ASN A 116 -32.94 11.84 0.51
C ASN A 116 -32.10 12.85 -0.26
N ASN A 117 -30.99 12.43 -0.84
CA ASN A 117 -30.05 13.25 -1.60
C ASN A 117 -29.34 14.35 -0.77
N ASN A 118 -29.25 14.16 0.54
CA ASN A 118 -28.43 15.03 1.40
C ASN A 118 -26.98 14.61 1.37
N VAL A 119 -26.08 15.59 1.45
CA VAL A 119 -24.63 15.35 1.56
C VAL A 119 -24.31 14.78 2.94
N VAL A 120 -23.62 13.65 2.97
CA VAL A 120 -23.11 13.02 4.19
C VAL A 120 -21.59 12.97 4.10
N PHE A 121 -20.91 13.65 5.03
CA PHE A 121 -19.44 13.59 5.11
C PHE A 121 -19.01 12.27 5.75
N ASN A 122 -18.16 11.52 5.01
CA ASN A 122 -17.67 10.25 5.47
C ASN A 122 -16.47 10.45 6.41
N THR A 123 -16.46 9.71 7.52
CA THR A 123 -15.33 9.63 8.46
C THR A 123 -14.72 8.25 8.40
N PHE A 124 -13.39 8.17 8.44
CA PHE A 124 -12.64 6.91 8.39
C PHE A 124 -11.75 6.82 9.63
N THR A 125 -11.87 5.74 10.40
CA THR A 125 -10.96 5.42 11.52
C THR A 125 -9.57 5.05 11.00
N LYS A 126 -9.50 4.34 9.88
CA LYS A 126 -8.27 4.03 9.12
C LYS A 126 -8.48 4.51 7.68
N PRO A 127 -8.01 5.70 7.33
CA PRO A 127 -8.30 6.26 6.01
C PRO A 127 -7.63 5.51 4.87
N PHE A 128 -6.46 4.88 5.09
CA PHE A 128 -5.71 4.17 4.04
C PHE A 128 -5.09 2.88 4.56
N ASP A 129 -5.01 1.87 3.69
CA ASP A 129 -4.24 0.64 3.89
C ASP A 129 -2.82 0.78 3.34
N VAL A 130 -2.68 1.56 2.27
CA VAL A 130 -1.41 1.80 1.58
C VAL A 130 -1.29 3.28 1.22
N VAL A 131 -0.08 3.81 1.38
CA VAL A 131 0.36 5.08 0.79
C VAL A 131 1.33 4.74 -0.34
N LEU A 132 0.91 4.93 -1.59
CA LEU A 132 1.73 4.74 -2.77
C LEU A 132 2.36 6.07 -3.17
N MET A 133 3.67 6.16 -3.04
CA MET A 133 4.43 7.40 -3.20
C MET A 133 5.34 7.34 -4.43
N MET A 134 5.36 8.41 -5.20
CA MET A 134 6.25 8.62 -6.32
C MET A 134 6.94 9.98 -6.18
N ASP A 135 8.24 10.01 -6.38
CA ASP A 135 9.00 11.26 -6.45
C ASP A 135 8.92 11.88 -7.85
N CYS A 136 9.54 13.02 -8.07
CA CYS A 136 9.70 13.56 -9.40
C CYS A 136 10.46 12.55 -10.28
N SER A 137 10.30 12.66 -11.60
CA SER A 137 10.79 11.65 -12.56
C SER A 137 12.30 11.39 -12.51
N GLN A 138 13.09 12.34 -12.05
CA GLN A 138 14.55 12.25 -11.92
C GLN A 138 15.05 12.40 -10.47
N CYS A 139 14.22 12.84 -9.53
CA CYS A 139 14.68 13.18 -8.19
C CYS A 139 15.50 12.07 -7.52
N PRO A 140 15.13 10.79 -7.63
CA PRO A 140 15.90 9.71 -7.00
C PRO A 140 17.32 9.54 -7.53
N ILE A 141 17.60 10.02 -8.74
CA ILE A 141 18.90 9.90 -9.41
C ILE A 141 19.58 11.25 -9.67
N HIS A 142 18.94 12.36 -9.28
CA HIS A 142 19.49 13.69 -9.52
C HIS A 142 20.46 14.07 -8.39
N PRO A 143 21.70 14.50 -8.69
CA PRO A 143 22.74 14.73 -7.69
C PRO A 143 22.35 15.68 -6.54
N GLN A 144 21.52 16.69 -6.82
CA GLN A 144 21.07 17.66 -5.83
C GLN A 144 19.74 17.34 -5.16
N LEU A 145 18.89 16.50 -5.79
CA LEU A 145 17.53 16.23 -5.32
C LEU A 145 17.41 14.87 -4.64
N GLN A 146 18.34 13.96 -4.88
CA GLN A 146 18.34 12.61 -4.32
C GLN A 146 18.25 12.61 -2.78
N LYS A 147 18.89 13.61 -2.14
CA LYS A 147 18.80 13.76 -0.68
C LYS A 147 17.35 13.93 -0.22
N PHE A 148 16.57 14.77 -0.92
CA PHE A 148 15.16 14.97 -0.58
C PHE A 148 14.33 13.70 -0.80
N PHE A 149 14.65 12.92 -1.83
CA PHE A 149 14.01 11.62 -2.02
C PHE A 149 14.18 10.73 -0.79
N TYR A 150 15.40 10.56 -0.28
CA TYR A 150 15.66 9.71 0.88
C TYR A 150 15.06 10.25 2.18
N ASP A 151 15.25 11.55 2.44
CA ASP A 151 14.74 12.20 3.65
C ASP A 151 13.19 12.06 3.73
N TYR A 152 12.50 12.27 2.63
CA TYR A 152 11.05 12.19 2.59
C TYR A 152 10.51 10.77 2.37
N ALA A 153 11.27 9.87 1.76
CA ALA A 153 10.94 8.45 1.76
C ALA A 153 10.91 7.90 3.20
N GLN A 154 11.87 8.28 4.03
CA GLN A 154 11.88 7.94 5.46
C GLN A 154 10.67 8.59 6.17
N LYS A 155 10.60 9.91 6.18
CA LYS A 155 9.57 10.68 6.88
C LYS A 155 8.16 10.18 6.54
N ASN A 156 7.86 10.04 5.26
CA ASN A 156 6.53 9.65 4.80
C ASN A 156 6.22 8.17 5.08
N SER A 157 7.23 7.29 5.06
CA SER A 157 7.05 5.90 5.48
C SER A 157 6.73 5.79 6.97
N GLU A 158 7.36 6.61 7.82
CA GLU A 158 7.07 6.69 9.25
C GLU A 158 5.66 7.22 9.51
N ILE A 159 5.25 8.29 8.82
CA ILE A 159 3.89 8.84 8.91
C ILE A 159 2.85 7.79 8.50
N ALA A 160 3.07 7.09 7.38
CA ALA A 160 2.15 6.04 6.93
C ALA A 160 1.97 4.97 8.02
N ARG A 161 3.06 4.43 8.57
CA ARG A 161 3.00 3.39 9.61
C ARG A 161 2.38 3.86 10.90
N LYS A 162 2.72 5.06 11.37
CA LYS A 162 2.12 5.66 12.56
C LYS A 162 0.59 5.71 12.48
N ASN A 163 0.07 5.81 11.26
CA ASN A 163 -1.37 5.86 10.98
C ASN A 163 -1.95 4.51 10.47
N GLY A 164 -1.22 3.40 10.65
CA GLY A 164 -1.68 2.06 10.30
C GLY A 164 -1.68 1.75 8.79
N ALA A 165 -1.06 2.58 7.95
CA ALA A 165 -0.92 2.33 6.52
C ALA A 165 0.44 1.76 6.18
N ARG A 166 0.51 0.92 5.16
CA ARG A 166 1.77 0.38 4.61
C ARG A 166 2.35 1.38 3.61
N PRO A 167 3.63 1.79 3.73
CA PRO A 167 4.29 2.57 2.70
C PRO A 167 4.59 1.70 1.47
N ALA A 168 4.44 2.30 0.29
CA ALA A 168 4.83 1.72 -0.98
C ALA A 168 5.44 2.80 -1.88
N PHE A 169 6.44 2.43 -2.66
CA PHE A 169 7.05 3.31 -3.65
C PHE A 169 6.67 2.87 -5.06
N PHE A 170 6.28 3.85 -5.87
CA PHE A 170 6.06 3.65 -7.28
C PHE A 170 7.34 4.02 -8.03
N MET A 171 8.04 3.02 -8.57
CA MET A 171 9.22 3.20 -9.38
C MET A 171 8.83 3.84 -10.71
N SER A 172 9.17 5.11 -10.92
CA SER A 172 8.96 5.79 -12.18
C SER A 172 9.82 5.19 -13.29
N TRP A 173 9.46 5.47 -14.54
CA TRP A 173 10.17 4.97 -15.73
C TRP A 173 11.19 5.97 -16.25
N ALA A 174 12.15 5.48 -17.01
CA ALA A 174 13.11 6.26 -17.76
C ALA A 174 12.42 7.10 -18.86
N TYR A 175 12.99 8.23 -19.22
CA TYR A 175 12.57 8.95 -20.41
C TYR A 175 12.85 8.13 -21.66
N GLN A 176 12.03 8.30 -22.69
CA GLN A 176 12.16 7.56 -23.94
C GLN A 176 13.54 7.74 -24.60
N ASP A 177 14.12 8.93 -24.46
CA ASP A 177 15.43 9.31 -25.02
C ASP A 177 16.58 9.21 -24.00
N LYS A 178 16.33 8.64 -22.80
CA LYS A 178 17.32 8.40 -21.74
C LYS A 178 17.11 7.04 -21.08
N PRO A 179 17.20 5.93 -21.83
CA PRO A 179 16.91 4.59 -21.32
C PRO A 179 17.83 4.14 -20.18
N GLU A 180 19.03 4.71 -20.08
CA GLU A 180 20.00 4.46 -19.00
C GLU A 180 19.48 4.84 -17.62
N MET A 181 18.47 5.72 -17.51
CA MET A 181 17.80 6.05 -16.25
C MET A 181 17.12 4.82 -15.63
N THR A 182 16.77 3.78 -16.41
CA THR A 182 16.03 2.61 -15.92
C THR A 182 16.78 1.91 -14.79
N GLU A 183 18.05 1.58 -14.99
CA GLU A 183 18.85 0.88 -13.99
C GLU A 183 19.09 1.76 -12.75
N GLN A 184 19.33 3.04 -12.96
CA GLN A 184 19.56 3.99 -11.89
C GLN A 184 18.29 4.15 -11.01
N LEU A 185 17.14 4.40 -11.63
CA LEU A 185 15.86 4.51 -10.90
C LEU A 185 15.52 3.20 -10.18
N ALA A 186 15.73 2.05 -10.84
CA ALA A 186 15.47 0.75 -10.23
C ALA A 186 16.33 0.52 -8.99
N ALA A 187 17.61 0.89 -9.05
CA ALA A 187 18.51 0.79 -7.91
C ALA A 187 18.05 1.65 -6.73
N GLU A 188 17.73 2.92 -6.98
CA GLU A 188 17.37 3.87 -5.91
C GLU A 188 16.01 3.56 -5.28
N TYR A 189 14.98 3.25 -6.07
CA TYR A 189 13.69 2.84 -5.52
C TYR A 189 13.75 1.50 -4.78
N THR A 190 14.55 0.55 -5.26
CA THR A 190 14.74 -0.74 -4.57
C THR A 190 15.47 -0.54 -3.24
N LYS A 191 16.49 0.32 -3.22
CA LYS A 191 17.21 0.68 -2.00
C LYS A 191 16.30 1.35 -0.99
N ALA A 192 15.49 2.34 -1.41
CA ALA A 192 14.50 2.98 -0.54
C ALA A 192 13.48 1.97 0.00
N GLY A 193 12.99 1.06 -0.85
CA GLY A 193 12.10 -0.02 -0.45
C GLY A 193 12.68 -0.90 0.65
N ARG A 194 13.95 -1.28 0.53
CA ARG A 194 14.66 -2.08 1.56
C ARG A 194 14.88 -1.30 2.85
N LEU A 195 15.39 -0.06 2.75
CA LEU A 195 15.68 0.80 3.90
C LEU A 195 14.44 1.05 4.76
N HIS A 196 13.29 1.20 4.11
CA HIS A 196 12.05 1.55 4.80
C HIS A 196 11.05 0.38 4.85
N ASN A 197 11.47 -0.86 4.59
CA ASN A 197 10.58 -2.03 4.53
C ASN A 197 9.26 -1.72 3.78
N ALA A 198 9.38 -1.02 2.65
CA ALA A 198 8.27 -0.58 1.82
C ALA A 198 8.16 -1.46 0.57
N LEU A 199 6.94 -1.69 0.11
CA LEU A 199 6.72 -2.35 -1.17
C LEU A 199 7.18 -1.41 -2.30
N VAL A 200 7.74 -1.98 -3.36
CA VAL A 200 8.05 -1.23 -4.59
C VAL A 200 7.23 -1.79 -5.74
N VAL A 201 6.54 -0.91 -6.45
CA VAL A 201 5.84 -1.20 -7.70
C VAL A 201 6.83 -0.95 -8.84
N PRO A 202 7.30 -1.97 -9.56
CA PRO A 202 8.41 -1.85 -10.52
C PRO A 202 7.94 -1.37 -11.91
N ALA A 203 7.15 -0.28 -11.97
CA ALA A 203 6.57 0.21 -13.22
C ALA A 203 7.63 0.64 -14.23
N GLY A 204 8.74 1.22 -13.79
CA GLY A 204 9.87 1.59 -14.66
C GLY A 204 10.51 0.38 -15.35
N LEU A 205 10.62 -0.74 -14.63
CA LEU A 205 11.12 -1.99 -15.23
C LEU A 205 10.11 -2.59 -16.22
N ALA A 206 8.80 -2.47 -15.95
CA ALA A 206 7.76 -2.90 -16.89
C ALA A 206 7.80 -2.08 -18.18
N PHE A 207 8.02 -0.76 -18.10
CA PHE A 207 8.22 0.09 -19.28
C PHE A 207 9.43 -0.38 -20.09
N ALA A 208 10.57 -0.58 -19.47
CA ALA A 208 11.79 -1.05 -20.15
C ALA A 208 11.58 -2.42 -20.81
N ALA A 209 10.90 -3.35 -20.13
CA ALA A 209 10.58 -4.66 -20.68
C ALA A 209 9.65 -4.56 -21.91
N SER A 210 8.64 -3.71 -21.85
CA SER A 210 7.71 -3.48 -22.96
C SER A 210 8.40 -2.86 -24.16
N VAL A 211 9.21 -1.81 -23.95
CA VAL A 211 9.98 -1.14 -25.04
C VAL A 211 10.96 -2.11 -25.70
N LYS A 212 11.61 -2.97 -24.91
CA LYS A 212 12.51 -3.99 -25.44
C LYS A 212 11.78 -5.05 -26.27
N ALA A 213 10.63 -5.51 -25.81
CA ALA A 213 9.87 -6.57 -26.46
C ALA A 213 9.06 -6.08 -27.68
N ARG A 214 8.55 -4.85 -27.61
CA ARG A 214 7.77 -4.21 -28.67
C ARG A 214 8.17 -2.74 -28.84
N PRO A 215 9.28 -2.46 -29.55
CA PRO A 215 9.75 -1.08 -29.77
C PRO A 215 8.81 -0.25 -30.64
N ASP A 216 7.90 -0.88 -31.38
CA ASP A 216 6.83 -0.27 -32.17
C ASP A 216 5.70 0.29 -31.29
N LEU A 217 5.53 -0.21 -30.08
CA LEU A 217 4.48 0.23 -29.17
C LEU A 217 4.93 1.46 -28.37
N ASN A 218 4.40 2.61 -28.73
CA ASN A 218 4.76 3.85 -28.04
C ASN A 218 4.07 3.98 -26.68
N LEU A 219 4.86 3.98 -25.60
CA LEU A 219 4.39 4.17 -24.21
C LEU A 219 4.43 5.63 -23.76
N TYR A 220 4.87 6.57 -24.59
CA TYR A 220 5.09 7.96 -24.24
C TYR A 220 4.25 8.90 -25.10
N VAL A 221 3.96 10.10 -24.59
CA VAL A 221 3.47 11.20 -25.43
C VAL A 221 4.64 11.97 -26.05
N ALA A 222 4.34 13.00 -26.83
CA ALA A 222 5.35 13.72 -27.65
C ALA A 222 6.54 14.30 -26.85
N ASP A 223 6.37 14.57 -25.56
CA ASP A 223 7.45 15.07 -24.70
C ASP A 223 8.47 14.01 -24.27
N LYS A 224 8.24 12.74 -24.64
CA LYS A 224 9.12 11.59 -24.33
C LYS A 224 9.25 11.24 -22.83
N ARG A 225 8.37 11.74 -22.00
CA ARG A 225 8.39 11.65 -20.53
C ARG A 225 7.08 11.13 -19.95
N HIS A 226 5.98 11.85 -20.27
CA HIS A 226 4.67 11.46 -19.80
C HIS A 226 4.13 10.24 -20.53
N PRO A 227 3.29 9.44 -19.87
CA PRO A 227 2.82 8.19 -20.46
C PRO A 227 1.75 8.45 -21.51
N SER A 228 1.78 7.67 -22.59
CA SER A 228 0.62 7.47 -23.45
C SER A 228 -0.46 6.66 -22.70
N LEU A 229 -1.62 6.46 -23.32
CA LEU A 229 -2.65 5.58 -22.73
C LEU A 229 -2.12 4.16 -22.51
N ALA A 230 -1.34 3.62 -23.45
CA ALA A 230 -0.70 2.31 -23.30
C ALA A 230 0.30 2.28 -22.13
N GLY A 231 1.09 3.35 -21.95
CA GLY A 231 2.00 3.49 -20.81
C GLY A 231 1.26 3.55 -19.48
N THR A 232 0.19 4.36 -19.38
CA THR A 232 -0.63 4.43 -18.17
C THR A 232 -1.27 3.08 -17.85
N TYR A 233 -1.77 2.37 -18.86
CA TYR A 233 -2.38 1.05 -18.69
C TYR A 233 -1.36 0.01 -18.20
N LEU A 234 -0.17 -0.03 -18.79
CA LEU A 234 0.93 -0.90 -18.32
C LEU A 234 1.26 -0.64 -16.85
N ALA A 235 1.42 0.63 -16.48
CA ALA A 235 1.69 1.02 -15.10
C ALA A 235 0.54 0.61 -14.16
N ALA A 236 -0.70 0.80 -14.56
CA ALA A 236 -1.87 0.38 -13.79
C ALA A 236 -1.93 -1.14 -13.59
N CYS A 237 -1.63 -1.95 -14.62
CA CYS A 237 -1.49 -3.40 -14.51
C CYS A 237 -0.38 -3.78 -13.53
N THR A 238 0.75 -3.06 -13.55
CA THR A 238 1.87 -3.30 -12.62
C THR A 238 1.48 -2.98 -11.16
N VAL A 239 0.68 -1.92 -10.95
CA VAL A 239 0.12 -1.62 -9.63
C VAL A 239 -0.84 -2.72 -9.17
N LEU A 240 -1.75 -3.19 -10.03
CA LEU A 240 -2.67 -4.28 -9.71
C LEU A 240 -1.88 -5.53 -9.26
N ALA A 241 -0.88 -5.94 -10.02
CA ALA A 241 -0.05 -7.09 -9.71
C ALA A 241 0.74 -6.91 -8.40
N SER A 242 1.26 -5.71 -8.14
CA SER A 242 2.13 -5.43 -6.99
C SER A 242 1.35 -5.23 -5.69
N LEU A 243 0.36 -4.33 -5.67
CA LEU A 243 -0.37 -3.95 -4.45
C LEU A 243 -1.50 -4.92 -4.13
N TYR A 244 -2.24 -5.35 -5.15
CA TYR A 244 -3.42 -6.18 -4.98
C TYR A 244 -3.14 -7.68 -5.16
N LYS A 245 -1.90 -8.04 -5.54
CA LYS A 245 -1.47 -9.43 -5.78
C LYS A 245 -2.37 -10.17 -6.78
N THR A 246 -2.97 -9.43 -7.70
CA THR A 246 -3.90 -9.94 -8.70
C THR A 246 -3.20 -10.00 -10.05
N ASN A 247 -3.26 -11.15 -10.71
CA ASN A 247 -2.73 -11.32 -12.07
C ASN A 247 -3.59 -10.49 -13.05
N PRO A 248 -3.00 -9.53 -13.80
CA PRO A 248 -3.73 -8.75 -14.79
C PRO A 248 -4.04 -9.51 -16.07
N GLU A 249 -3.41 -10.67 -16.33
CA GLU A 249 -3.64 -11.44 -17.55
C GLU A 249 -5.08 -11.92 -17.64
N GLY A 250 -5.69 -11.73 -18.80
CA GLY A 250 -7.08 -12.07 -19.04
C GLY A 250 -8.09 -11.07 -18.45
N ASN A 251 -7.64 -9.93 -17.94
CA ASN A 251 -8.54 -8.89 -17.46
C ASN A 251 -9.39 -8.34 -18.61
N SER A 252 -10.68 -8.19 -18.38
CA SER A 252 -11.64 -7.72 -19.40
C SER A 252 -11.52 -6.22 -19.69
N TYR A 253 -10.98 -5.44 -18.76
CA TYR A 253 -10.75 -4.02 -18.96
C TYR A 253 -9.46 -3.78 -19.77
N THR A 254 -9.58 -3.09 -20.90
CA THR A 254 -8.48 -2.80 -21.82
C THR A 254 -8.15 -1.32 -21.94
N ALA A 255 -8.80 -0.44 -21.19
CA ALA A 255 -8.72 1.01 -21.32
C ALA A 255 -9.00 1.56 -22.74
N GLY A 256 -9.70 0.79 -23.59
CA GLY A 256 -9.94 1.14 -24.99
C GLY A 256 -8.79 0.81 -25.94
N LEU A 257 -7.72 0.18 -25.46
CA LEU A 257 -6.67 -0.38 -26.31
C LEU A 257 -7.20 -1.60 -27.07
N ASP A 258 -6.58 -1.91 -28.21
CA ASP A 258 -6.86 -3.17 -28.89
C ASP A 258 -6.50 -4.37 -27.98
N VAL A 259 -7.25 -5.46 -28.16
CA VAL A 259 -7.16 -6.64 -27.28
C VAL A 259 -5.75 -7.25 -27.25
N GLY A 260 -5.06 -7.24 -28.40
CA GLY A 260 -3.70 -7.79 -28.52
C GLY A 260 -2.70 -6.96 -27.71
N THR A 261 -2.76 -5.64 -27.82
CA THR A 261 -1.93 -4.71 -27.06
C THR A 261 -2.25 -4.81 -25.55
N ALA A 262 -3.52 -4.83 -25.16
CA ALA A 262 -3.88 -4.97 -23.76
C ALA A 262 -3.34 -6.27 -23.14
N LYS A 263 -3.52 -7.42 -23.80
CA LYS A 263 -2.98 -8.71 -23.35
C LYS A 263 -1.46 -8.70 -23.22
N PHE A 264 -0.76 -8.12 -24.19
CA PHE A 264 0.69 -7.98 -24.13
C PHE A 264 1.11 -7.17 -22.89
N LEU A 265 0.51 -6.02 -22.64
CA LEU A 265 0.85 -5.17 -21.50
C LEU A 265 0.49 -5.81 -20.15
N GLN A 266 -0.61 -6.56 -20.08
CA GLN A 266 -0.99 -7.36 -18.92
C GLN A 266 0.11 -8.39 -18.59
N SER A 267 0.58 -9.13 -19.60
CA SER A 267 1.64 -10.16 -19.44
C SER A 267 2.97 -9.54 -19.06
N VAL A 268 3.39 -8.44 -19.69
CA VAL A 268 4.60 -7.71 -19.32
C VAL A 268 4.54 -7.25 -17.86
N ALA A 269 3.42 -6.68 -17.42
CA ALA A 269 3.25 -6.23 -16.05
C ALA A 269 3.39 -7.39 -15.05
N TRP A 270 2.72 -8.52 -15.32
CA TRP A 270 2.76 -9.68 -14.44
C TRP A 270 4.16 -10.27 -14.35
N THR A 271 4.77 -10.57 -15.48
CA THR A 271 6.13 -11.13 -15.54
C THR A 271 7.14 -10.23 -14.82
N THR A 272 7.10 -8.92 -15.09
CA THR A 272 8.00 -7.96 -14.41
C THR A 272 7.86 -7.99 -12.89
N VAL A 273 6.63 -8.06 -12.38
CA VAL A 273 6.39 -8.10 -10.93
C VAL A 273 6.89 -9.42 -10.33
N GLN A 274 6.67 -10.55 -11.00
CA GLN A 274 7.18 -11.85 -10.55
C GLN A 274 8.71 -11.87 -10.52
N GLU A 275 9.36 -11.43 -11.58
CA GLU A 275 10.83 -11.38 -11.68
C GLU A 275 11.44 -10.42 -10.64
N TYR A 276 10.82 -9.26 -10.43
CA TYR A 276 11.27 -8.29 -9.43
C TYR A 276 11.18 -8.85 -8.01
N ASN A 277 10.09 -9.55 -7.69
CA ASN A 277 9.91 -10.14 -6.37
C ASN A 277 10.83 -11.36 -6.12
N ALA A 278 11.18 -12.11 -7.15
CA ALA A 278 12.10 -13.24 -7.04
C ALA A 278 13.56 -12.82 -6.74
N LYS A 279 13.92 -11.55 -6.98
CA LYS A 279 15.28 -11.00 -6.73
C LYS A 279 15.42 -10.30 -5.37
N LYS A 280 14.37 -10.26 -4.57
CA LYS A 280 14.38 -9.70 -3.20
C LYS A 280 14.85 -10.72 -2.18
#